data_69e963b6f8e4df9b860be7d5b643dd53
#
_entry.id   69e963b6f8e4df9b860be7d5b643dd53
#
_cell.length_a   1.000
_cell.length_b   1.000
_cell.length_c   1.000
_cell.angle_alpha   90.00
_cell.angle_beta   90.00
_cell.angle_gamma   90.00
#
_symmetry.space_group_name_H-M   'P 1'
#
loop_
_entity.id
_entity.type
_entity.pdbx_description
1 polymer ?
#
loop_
_entity_poly.entity_id
_entity_poly.type
_entity_poly.pdbx_seq_one_letter_code
_entity_poly.pdbx_strand_id
1 'polypeptide(L)'
;MYIILFYDIADKRIRAKKDNSYKIRKEVEKYLTRIQFSVFEGEISPSDLRKLKAHLAKVVDTELDSIIIYESTRLNYTERIVIGIDKNDGVFTC
;
A
#
# COMPACT_ATOMS: atom_id res chain seq x y z
N MET A 1 10.49 9.28 -6.30
CA MET A 1 10.55 8.74 -4.93
C MET A 1 9.95 7.36 -4.92
N TYR A 2 10.64 6.38 -4.36
CA TYR A 2 10.14 5.02 -4.29
C TYR A 2 9.55 4.77 -2.92
N ILE A 3 8.37 4.16 -2.86
CA ILE A 3 7.76 3.85 -1.58
C ILE A 3 7.30 2.41 -1.49
N ILE A 4 7.23 1.92 -0.27
CA ILE A 4 6.60 0.66 0.07
C ILE A 4 5.52 0.99 1.08
N LEU A 5 4.31 0.54 0.82
CA LEU A 5 3.16 0.84 1.66
C LEU A 5 2.57 -0.45 2.19
N PHE A 6 2.36 -0.49 3.52
CA PHE A 6 1.72 -1.62 4.16
C PHE A 6 0.44 -1.13 4.81
N TYR A 7 -0.62 -1.93 4.80
CA TYR A 7 -1.77 -1.59 5.62
C TYR A 7 -2.30 -2.81 6.37
N ASP A 8 -2.92 -2.54 7.51
CA ASP A 8 -3.57 -3.55 8.32
C ASP A 8 -4.92 -2.95 8.70
N ILE A 9 -5.97 -3.42 8.08
CA ILE A 9 -7.31 -2.87 8.25
C ILE A 9 -8.16 -3.84 9.07
N ALA A 10 -8.68 -3.36 10.16
CA ALA A 10 -9.47 -4.18 11.07
C ALA A 10 -10.76 -4.67 10.41
N ASP A 11 -11.21 -5.86 10.82
CA ASP A 11 -12.49 -6.38 10.35
C ASP A 11 -13.60 -5.68 11.13
N LYS A 12 -14.15 -4.65 10.51
CA LYS A 12 -15.14 -3.80 11.15
C LYS A 12 -16.55 -4.37 11.15
N ARG A 13 -16.75 -5.49 10.47
CA ARG A 13 -18.05 -6.15 10.49
C ARG A 13 -18.41 -6.62 11.90
N ILE A 14 -17.41 -7.00 12.67
CA ILE A 14 -17.63 -7.45 14.04
C ILE A 14 -18.22 -6.34 14.90
N ARG A 15 -17.92 -5.07 14.57
CA ARG A 15 -18.39 -3.93 15.32
C ARG A 15 -19.49 -3.18 14.59
N ALA A 16 -20.11 -3.80 13.61
CA ALA A 16 -21.12 -3.20 12.77
C ALA A 16 -20.65 -1.91 12.09
N LYS A 17 -19.34 -1.79 11.84
CA LYS A 17 -18.78 -0.66 11.13
C LYS A 17 -18.45 -1.06 9.70
N LYS A 18 -18.40 -0.06 8.82
CA LYS A 18 -18.11 -0.32 7.43
C LYS A 18 -16.63 -0.68 7.25
N ASP A 19 -16.39 -1.74 6.48
CA ASP A 19 -15.02 -2.14 6.17
C ASP A 19 -14.49 -1.25 5.04
N ASN A 20 -13.42 -0.53 5.31
CA ASN A 20 -12.83 0.40 4.36
C ASN A 20 -11.68 -0.19 3.55
N SER A 21 -11.37 -1.46 3.72
CA SER A 21 -10.22 -2.06 3.04
C SER A 21 -10.32 -1.95 1.52
N TYR A 22 -11.51 -2.09 0.98
CA TYR A 22 -11.72 -1.96 -0.46
C TYR A 22 -11.39 -0.54 -0.94
N LYS A 23 -11.85 0.47 -0.20
CA LYS A 23 -11.59 1.86 -0.58
C LYS A 23 -10.11 2.20 -0.50
N ILE A 24 -9.45 1.72 0.53
CA ILE A 24 -8.01 1.93 0.71
C ILE A 24 -7.25 1.28 -0.43
N ARG A 25 -7.56 0.02 -0.75
CA ARG A 25 -6.90 -0.68 -1.84
C ARG A 25 -7.09 0.04 -3.17
N LYS A 26 -8.30 0.47 -3.48
CA LYS A 26 -8.59 1.15 -4.73
C LYS A 26 -7.82 2.46 -4.86
N GLU A 27 -7.67 3.20 -3.77
CA GLU A 27 -6.88 4.41 -3.81
C GLU A 27 -5.40 4.13 -4.02
N VAL A 28 -4.87 3.16 -3.30
CA VAL A 28 -3.45 2.80 -3.40
C VAL A 28 -3.12 2.27 -4.79
N GLU A 29 -4.01 1.47 -5.38
CA GLU A 29 -3.78 0.89 -6.70
C GLU A 29 -3.70 1.92 -7.82
N LYS A 30 -4.16 3.14 -7.60
CA LYS A 30 -4.02 4.20 -8.60
C LYS A 30 -2.57 4.63 -8.78
N TYR A 31 -1.74 4.43 -7.76
CA TYR A 31 -0.38 4.91 -7.79
C TYR A 31 0.68 3.84 -7.64
N LEU A 32 0.35 2.74 -7.01
CA LEU A 32 1.32 1.71 -6.64
C LEU A 32 0.89 0.34 -7.14
N THR A 33 1.84 -0.58 -7.17
CA THR A 33 1.59 -1.95 -7.59
C THR A 33 1.54 -2.87 -6.39
N ARG A 34 0.54 -3.74 -6.36
CA ARG A 34 0.36 -4.66 -5.25
C ARG A 34 1.37 -5.78 -5.36
N ILE A 35 2.13 -6.01 -4.31
CA ILE A 35 3.11 -7.09 -4.30
C ILE A 35 2.69 -8.25 -3.41
N GLN A 36 1.90 -7.98 -2.39
CA GLN A 36 1.28 -9.00 -1.56
C GLN A 36 -0.07 -8.46 -1.11
N PHE A 37 -0.83 -9.24 -0.38
CA PHE A 37 -2.21 -8.91 -0.07
C PHE A 37 -2.40 -7.47 0.42
N SER A 38 -1.59 -7.02 1.35
CA SER A 38 -1.71 -5.67 1.90
C SER A 38 -0.40 -4.88 1.79
N VAL A 39 0.43 -5.23 0.80
CA VAL A 39 1.72 -4.59 0.59
C VAL A 39 1.81 -4.11 -0.84
N PHE A 40 2.15 -2.84 -1.01
CA PHE A 40 2.24 -2.19 -2.32
C PHE A 40 3.57 -1.47 -2.44
N GLU A 41 4.08 -1.34 -3.64
CA GLU A 41 5.30 -0.59 -3.87
C GLU A 41 5.26 0.13 -5.21
N GLY A 42 6.12 1.10 -5.40
CA GLY A 42 6.29 1.78 -6.67
C GLY A 42 6.93 3.15 -6.57
N GLU A 43 7.20 3.71 -7.75
CA GLU A 43 7.66 5.06 -7.85
C GLU A 43 6.45 5.96 -7.81
N ILE A 44 6.57 7.07 -7.11
CA ILE A 44 5.47 8.02 -7.00
C ILE A 44 6.06 9.42 -6.90
N SER A 45 5.43 10.38 -7.52
CA SER A 45 5.87 11.77 -7.39
C SER A 45 5.52 12.32 -6.01
N PRO A 46 6.26 13.31 -5.52
CA PRO A 46 5.90 13.92 -4.24
C PRO A 46 4.47 14.47 -4.21
N SER A 47 3.99 15.02 -5.32
CA SER A 47 2.63 15.56 -5.36
C SER A 47 1.58 14.46 -5.30
N ASP A 48 1.81 13.35 -5.98
CA ASP A 48 0.89 12.22 -5.92
C ASP A 48 0.91 11.56 -4.55
N LEU A 49 2.07 11.48 -3.91
CA LEU A 49 2.16 10.95 -2.56
C LEU A 49 1.36 11.81 -1.58
N ARG A 50 1.41 13.14 -1.74
CA ARG A 50 0.59 14.02 -0.90
C ARG A 50 -0.91 13.76 -1.11
N LYS A 51 -1.32 13.56 -2.35
CA LYS A 51 -2.74 13.26 -2.66
C LYS A 51 -3.14 11.93 -2.06
N LEU A 52 -2.31 10.93 -2.20
CA LEU A 52 -2.58 9.61 -1.64
C LEU A 52 -2.71 9.67 -0.13
N LYS A 53 -1.77 10.33 0.54
CA LYS A 53 -1.83 10.47 2.00
C LYS A 53 -3.11 11.18 2.45
N ALA A 54 -3.51 12.22 1.73
CA ALA A 54 -4.72 12.96 2.08
C ALA A 54 -5.98 12.10 1.93
N HIS A 55 -6.05 11.29 0.87
CA HIS A 55 -7.20 10.42 0.68
C HIS A 55 -7.23 9.30 1.73
N LEU A 56 -6.09 8.72 2.02
CA LEU A 56 -6.02 7.65 3.03
C LEU A 56 -6.39 8.16 4.41
N ALA A 57 -5.98 9.37 4.74
CA ALA A 57 -6.31 9.96 6.03
C ALA A 57 -7.82 10.14 6.21
N LYS A 58 -8.56 10.30 5.12
CA LYS A 58 -10.02 10.45 5.20
C LYS A 58 -10.73 9.12 5.35
N VAL A 59 -10.13 8.05 4.87
CA VAL A 59 -10.80 6.75 4.84
C VAL A 59 -10.42 5.88 6.02
N VAL A 60 -9.18 6.00 6.49
CA VAL A 60 -8.68 5.12 7.53
C VAL A 60 -9.34 5.43 8.87
N ASP A 61 -9.60 4.39 9.65
CA ASP A 61 -10.06 4.56 11.01
C ASP A 61 -8.81 4.56 11.90
N THR A 62 -8.42 5.71 12.39
CA THR A 62 -7.17 5.87 13.11
C THR A 62 -7.11 5.09 14.42
N GLU A 63 -8.22 4.60 14.90
CA GLU A 63 -8.23 3.80 16.12
C GLU A 63 -8.07 2.30 15.85
N LEU A 64 -8.45 1.86 14.66
CA LEU A 64 -8.48 0.44 14.36
C LEU A 64 -7.56 0.03 13.22
N ASP A 65 -7.25 0.95 12.32
CA ASP A 65 -6.48 0.64 11.12
C ASP A 65 -5.07 1.20 11.21
N SER A 66 -4.17 0.63 10.45
CA SER A 66 -2.79 1.11 10.40
C SER A 66 -2.31 1.15 8.96
N ILE A 67 -1.63 2.21 8.58
CA ILE A 67 -0.95 2.32 7.29
C ILE A 67 0.47 2.77 7.58
N ILE A 68 1.45 2.06 7.03
CA ILE A 68 2.86 2.39 7.20
C ILE A 68 3.46 2.58 5.82
N ILE A 69 4.19 3.65 5.63
CA ILE A 69 4.86 3.96 4.37
C ILE A 69 6.34 4.13 4.64
N TYR A 70 7.14 3.38 3.90
CA TYR A 70 8.58 3.59 3.90
C TYR A 70 8.95 4.28 2.59
N GLU A 71 9.76 5.33 2.69
CA GLU A 71 10.17 6.10 1.52
C GLU A 71 11.65 5.95 1.28
N SER A 72 12.05 5.89 0.03
CA SER A 72 13.45 5.94 -0.36
C SER A 72 13.58 6.94 -1.51
N THR A 73 14.59 7.78 -1.45
CA THR A 73 14.83 8.74 -2.52
C THR A 73 15.52 8.10 -3.71
N ARG A 74 16.13 6.93 -3.52
CA ARG A 74 16.82 6.21 -4.58
C ARG A 74 16.51 4.74 -4.53
N LEU A 75 16.15 4.17 -5.67
CA LEU A 75 15.89 2.75 -5.74
C LEU A 75 17.11 1.90 -5.44
N ASN A 76 18.29 2.38 -5.77
CA ASN A 76 19.50 1.58 -5.56
C ASN A 76 19.90 1.45 -4.10
N TYR A 77 19.19 2.09 -3.19
CA TYR A 77 19.40 1.85 -1.77
C TYR A 77 18.47 0.75 -1.26
N THR A 78 17.58 0.27 -2.12
CA THR A 78 16.63 -0.75 -1.73
C THR A 78 16.84 -1.97 -2.59
N GLU A 79 17.08 -3.11 -1.98
CA GLU A 79 17.23 -4.33 -2.74
C GLU A 79 15.98 -5.16 -2.51
N ARG A 80 15.36 -5.60 -3.60
CA ARG A 80 14.16 -6.40 -3.50
C ARG A 80 14.53 -7.85 -3.74
N ILE A 81 14.33 -8.67 -2.75
CA ILE A 81 14.63 -10.10 -2.83
C ILE A 81 13.30 -10.85 -2.72
N VAL A 82 13.06 -11.74 -3.67
CA VAL A 82 11.86 -12.55 -3.67
C VAL A 82 12.26 -14.02 -3.52
N ILE A 83 11.68 -14.69 -2.54
CA ILE A 83 11.85 -16.13 -2.39
C ILE A 83 10.48 -16.72 -2.64
N GLY A 84 10.37 -17.53 -3.68
CA GLY A 84 9.09 -18.06 -4.12
C GLY A 84 8.53 -17.29 -5.31
N ILE A 85 7.23 -17.23 -5.45
CA ILE A 85 6.60 -16.60 -6.60
C ILE A 85 6.42 -15.12 -6.34
N ASP A 86 6.81 -14.29 -7.31
CA ASP A 86 6.51 -12.88 -7.24
C ASP A 86 5.11 -12.66 -7.80
N LYS A 87 4.13 -12.64 -6.91
CA LYS A 87 2.73 -12.54 -7.32
C LYS A 87 2.42 -11.24 -7.99
N ASN A 88 3.30 -10.25 -7.75
CA ASN A 88 3.01 -9.00 -8.28
C ASN A 88 3.41 -8.88 -9.71
N ASP A 89 4.40 -9.55 -10.12
CA ASP A 89 4.90 -9.42 -11.41
C ASP A 89 4.05 -10.14 -12.38
N GLY A 90 3.16 -10.86 -11.92
CA GLY A 90 2.23 -11.41 -12.83
C GLY A 90 2.73 -12.52 -13.65
N VAL A 91 3.93 -12.67 -13.77
CA VAL A 91 4.22 -13.56 -14.68
C VAL A 91 5.30 -14.34 -14.34
N PHE A 92 6.27 -13.93 -14.04
CA PHE A 92 7.19 -14.67 -14.26
C PHE A 92 8.37 -14.42 -13.82
N THR A 93 8.38 -13.76 -13.04
CA THR A 93 9.52 -13.51 -12.51
C THR A 93 9.92 -14.59 -11.81
N CYS A 94 10.60 -15.17 -12.05
CA CYS A 94 11.12 -16.12 -11.26
C CYS A 94 12.18 -15.84 -10.51
#